data_940ff7ba69e5f2941b4f7d2b8d8d6c05
#
_entry.id   940ff7ba69e5f2941b4f7d2b8d8d6c05
#
_cell.length_a   1.000
_cell.length_b   1.000
_cell.length_c   1.000
_cell.angle_alpha   90.00
_cell.angle_beta   90.00
_cell.angle_gamma   90.00
#
_symmetry.space_group_name_H-M   'P 1'
#
loop_
_entity.id
_entity.type
_entity.pdbx_description
1 polymer ?
#
loop_
_entity_poly.entity_id
_entity_poly.type
_entity_poly.pdbx_seq_one_letter_code
_entity_poly.pdbx_strand_id
1 'polypeptide(L)'
;MALWSGRFTENVSEFTQRFGASLPVDKALYAQDIAGSQAHARMLASAGVIEPADAEAIVEGLDRVKARIEAGDFAFDINDEDIHMSVERALIADIGDAGARLHTGRSRNDQVATDTRLFAKQRCEDLMAANVALRQALVRQAEAHFDVVLPGYTHLQHAQPVLFSHHMLAYVWMLARDFERLAAARAAADASPLGSAALAGTTYPLDRQMTAAELGFSRVIPNSLDAVSDRDFLLDLSYACSVSCMHLSRLCEEIVLWSSSEFGFIELSDAFSTGSSIMPQKKNPDFAELIRGKTGRVVGDLVALLVTLKALPLAYNKDLQEDKEGAIDAAKTLEDCLVCAAGMIETMRVVPEAMTAQAKRGYLAATDVADYLAKKGMPFRRAHEVVGHLVLVCEQRGCDLDDLTLADFKAESDLFEEDITASLDLESIVAARTTEGGTGHAAVRAQLALAKDALAADEAVLAG
;
A
#
# COMPACT_ATOMS: atom_id res chain seq x y z
N MET A 1 -7.65 -41.52 -8.37
CA MET A 1 -6.84 -41.40 -9.61
C MET A 1 -6.97 -39.94 -10.07
N ALA A 2 -5.88 -39.30 -10.47
CA ALA A 2 -5.95 -37.96 -11.01
C ALA A 2 -6.80 -37.96 -12.31
N LEU A 3 -7.55 -36.87 -12.55
CA LEU A 3 -8.42 -36.70 -13.71
C LEU A 3 -7.69 -36.81 -15.07
N TRP A 4 -6.37 -36.76 -15.08
CA TRP A 4 -5.47 -36.79 -16.26
C TRP A 4 -4.67 -38.10 -16.40
N SER A 5 -5.05 -39.18 -15.69
CA SER A 5 -4.25 -40.42 -15.57
C SER A 5 -4.30 -41.35 -16.79
N GLY A 6 -5.06 -41.05 -17.85
CA GLY A 6 -5.32 -41.99 -18.95
C GLY A 6 -4.12 -42.54 -19.73
N ARG A 7 -2.94 -41.86 -19.68
CA ARG A 7 -1.68 -42.29 -20.34
C ARG A 7 -0.67 -42.91 -19.39
N PHE A 8 -0.82 -42.68 -18.08
CA PHE A 8 0.16 -43.07 -17.09
C PHE A 8 -0.05 -44.48 -16.58
N THR A 9 1.02 -45.24 -16.50
CA THR A 9 1.01 -46.65 -16.04
C THR A 9 1.41 -46.78 -14.57
N GLU A 10 1.95 -45.71 -13.98
CA GLU A 10 2.38 -45.66 -12.56
C GLU A 10 1.68 -44.51 -11.85
N ASN A 11 1.45 -44.68 -10.56
CA ASN A 11 0.92 -43.61 -9.71
C ASN A 11 2.03 -42.62 -9.34
N VAL A 12 1.68 -41.35 -9.25
CA VAL A 12 2.55 -40.30 -8.71
C VAL A 12 2.84 -40.60 -7.24
N SER A 13 4.09 -40.45 -6.79
CA SER A 13 4.42 -40.65 -5.37
C SER A 13 3.73 -39.60 -4.48
N GLU A 14 3.44 -39.96 -3.23
CA GLU A 14 2.85 -39.03 -2.26
C GLU A 14 3.70 -37.77 -2.07
N PHE A 15 5.04 -37.90 -2.10
CA PHE A 15 5.94 -36.77 -2.02
C PHE A 15 5.78 -35.82 -3.21
N THR A 16 5.85 -36.34 -4.45
CA THR A 16 5.74 -35.52 -5.68
C THR A 16 4.36 -34.90 -5.82
N GLN A 17 3.31 -35.58 -5.37
CA GLN A 17 1.96 -35.07 -5.34
C GLN A 17 1.86 -33.84 -4.42
N ARG A 18 2.35 -33.95 -3.19
CA ARG A 18 2.41 -32.84 -2.24
C ARG A 18 3.35 -31.70 -2.68
N PHE A 19 4.51 -32.05 -3.26
CA PHE A 19 5.46 -31.06 -3.76
C PHE A 19 4.93 -30.27 -4.94
N GLY A 20 4.11 -30.90 -5.80
CA GLY A 20 3.54 -30.26 -6.97
C GLY A 20 2.20 -29.55 -6.74
N ALA A 21 1.61 -29.67 -5.56
CA ALA A 21 0.31 -29.06 -5.25
C ALA A 21 0.44 -27.58 -4.90
N SER A 22 -0.43 -26.75 -5.51
CA SER A 22 -0.58 -25.32 -5.20
C SER A 22 -1.73 -25.00 -4.26
N LEU A 23 -2.58 -25.99 -3.94
CA LEU A 23 -3.79 -25.84 -3.13
C LEU A 23 -3.56 -25.09 -1.79
N PRO A 24 -2.46 -25.27 -1.03
CA PRO A 24 -2.24 -24.53 0.20
C PRO A 24 -2.25 -23.01 0.02
N VAL A 25 -1.86 -22.53 -1.16
CA VAL A 25 -1.78 -21.11 -1.53
C VAL A 25 -3.03 -20.69 -2.30
N ASP A 26 -3.33 -21.37 -3.40
CA ASP A 26 -4.37 -20.94 -4.37
C ASP A 26 -5.81 -21.13 -3.89
N LYS A 27 -6.03 -21.85 -2.78
CA LYS A 27 -7.34 -21.84 -2.12
C LYS A 27 -7.86 -20.45 -1.77
N ALA A 28 -6.98 -19.45 -1.70
CA ALA A 28 -7.36 -18.05 -1.54
C ALA A 28 -8.12 -17.48 -2.74
N LEU A 29 -8.04 -18.13 -3.91
CA LEU A 29 -8.69 -17.74 -5.15
C LEU A 29 -10.07 -18.39 -5.36
N TYR A 30 -10.62 -19.11 -4.38
CA TYR A 30 -11.86 -19.87 -4.54
C TYR A 30 -13.03 -19.04 -5.07
N ALA A 31 -13.14 -17.78 -4.63
CA ALA A 31 -14.24 -16.91 -5.03
C ALA A 31 -14.11 -16.48 -6.51
N GLN A 32 -12.88 -16.22 -6.95
CA GLN A 32 -12.57 -15.86 -8.33
C GLN A 32 -12.74 -17.06 -9.26
N ASP A 33 -12.29 -18.25 -8.86
CA ASP A 33 -12.49 -19.49 -9.62
C ASP A 33 -13.96 -19.82 -9.82
N ILE A 34 -14.77 -19.68 -8.76
CA ILE A 34 -16.21 -19.91 -8.84
C ILE A 34 -16.87 -18.88 -9.76
N ALA A 35 -16.57 -17.61 -9.63
CA ALA A 35 -17.12 -16.57 -10.51
C ALA A 35 -16.73 -16.80 -11.98
N GLY A 36 -15.46 -17.09 -12.25
CA GLY A 36 -14.95 -17.43 -13.58
C GLY A 36 -15.64 -18.65 -14.17
N SER A 37 -15.87 -19.70 -13.36
CA SER A 37 -16.55 -20.92 -13.74
C SER A 37 -18.03 -20.70 -14.02
N GLN A 38 -18.73 -19.87 -13.25
CA GLN A 38 -20.13 -19.50 -13.49
C GLN A 38 -20.29 -18.74 -14.81
N ALA A 39 -19.46 -17.72 -15.06
CA ALA A 39 -19.46 -16.97 -16.31
C ALA A 39 -19.17 -17.88 -17.51
N HIS A 40 -18.22 -18.82 -17.37
CA HIS A 40 -17.90 -19.80 -18.39
C HIS A 40 -19.08 -20.72 -18.70
N ALA A 41 -19.77 -21.24 -17.70
CA ALA A 41 -20.93 -22.12 -17.87
C ALA A 41 -22.08 -21.41 -18.62
N ARG A 42 -22.39 -20.16 -18.24
CA ARG A 42 -23.43 -19.36 -18.92
C ARG A 42 -23.06 -19.09 -20.38
N MET A 43 -21.81 -18.78 -20.65
CA MET A 43 -21.30 -18.59 -22.00
C MET A 43 -21.36 -19.87 -22.83
N LEU A 44 -21.01 -21.04 -22.28
CA LEU A 44 -21.10 -22.32 -22.97
C LEU A 44 -22.54 -22.62 -23.39
N ALA A 45 -23.52 -22.35 -22.54
CA ALA A 45 -24.94 -22.52 -22.87
C ALA A 45 -25.39 -21.53 -23.96
N SER A 46 -24.99 -20.25 -23.83
CA SER A 46 -25.29 -19.22 -24.84
C SER A 46 -24.69 -19.55 -26.22
N ALA A 47 -23.53 -20.19 -26.24
CA ALA A 47 -22.87 -20.64 -27.45
C ALA A 47 -23.41 -22.00 -27.99
N GLY A 48 -24.39 -22.62 -27.31
CA GLY A 48 -24.97 -23.92 -27.68
C GLY A 48 -24.00 -25.10 -27.50
N VAL A 49 -23.00 -24.98 -26.63
CA VAL A 49 -21.99 -26.02 -26.34
C VAL A 49 -22.51 -27.00 -25.29
N ILE A 50 -23.27 -26.49 -24.32
CA ILE A 50 -23.97 -27.28 -23.31
C ILE A 50 -25.45 -26.88 -23.28
N GLU A 51 -26.30 -27.73 -22.71
CA GLU A 51 -27.71 -27.40 -22.53
C GLU A 51 -27.91 -26.30 -21.47
N PRO A 52 -28.88 -25.39 -21.62
CA PRO A 52 -29.18 -24.37 -20.61
C PRO A 52 -29.41 -24.93 -19.19
N ALA A 53 -30.08 -26.10 -19.10
CA ALA A 53 -30.32 -26.76 -17.82
C ALA A 53 -29.02 -27.24 -17.14
N ASP A 54 -28.01 -27.65 -17.91
CA ASP A 54 -26.71 -28.02 -17.37
C ASP A 54 -25.99 -26.75 -16.80
N ALA A 55 -26.06 -25.63 -17.52
CA ALA A 55 -25.48 -24.38 -17.06
C ALA A 55 -26.12 -23.87 -15.76
N GLU A 56 -27.44 -23.93 -15.66
CA GLU A 56 -28.18 -23.57 -14.44
C GLU A 56 -27.77 -24.47 -13.26
N ALA A 57 -27.74 -25.78 -13.46
CA ALA A 57 -27.30 -26.73 -12.45
C ALA A 57 -25.84 -26.47 -11.99
N ILE A 58 -24.93 -26.14 -12.93
CA ILE A 58 -23.54 -25.80 -12.64
C ILE A 58 -23.48 -24.53 -11.78
N VAL A 59 -24.17 -23.45 -12.17
CA VAL A 59 -24.17 -22.17 -11.45
C VAL A 59 -24.68 -22.38 -10.02
N GLU A 60 -25.80 -23.01 -9.83
CA GLU A 60 -26.37 -23.32 -8.50
C GLU A 60 -25.46 -24.26 -7.68
N GLY A 61 -24.83 -25.24 -8.32
CA GLY A 61 -23.87 -26.13 -7.68
C GLY A 61 -22.64 -25.39 -7.17
N LEU A 62 -22.12 -24.46 -7.98
CA LEU A 62 -20.98 -23.60 -7.59
C LEU A 62 -21.34 -22.67 -6.44
N ASP A 63 -22.56 -22.12 -6.38
CA ASP A 63 -23.02 -21.32 -5.24
C ASP A 63 -23.05 -22.15 -3.95
N ARG A 64 -23.50 -23.42 -4.03
CA ARG A 64 -23.46 -24.35 -2.88
C ARG A 64 -22.01 -24.65 -2.44
N VAL A 65 -21.12 -24.89 -3.40
CA VAL A 65 -19.67 -25.08 -3.08
C VAL A 65 -19.10 -23.85 -2.38
N LYS A 66 -19.37 -22.66 -2.91
CA LYS A 66 -18.95 -21.39 -2.30
C LYS A 66 -19.45 -21.26 -0.87
N ALA A 67 -20.73 -21.45 -0.64
CA ALA A 67 -21.33 -21.37 0.70
C ALA A 67 -20.68 -22.34 1.70
N ARG A 68 -20.32 -23.56 1.27
CA ARG A 68 -19.61 -24.53 2.12
C ARG A 68 -18.19 -24.07 2.46
N ILE A 69 -17.46 -23.46 1.50
CA ILE A 69 -16.13 -22.92 1.75
C ILE A 69 -16.21 -21.77 2.78
N GLU A 70 -17.14 -20.86 2.59
CA GLU A 70 -17.36 -19.70 3.48
C GLU A 70 -17.82 -20.09 4.88
N ALA A 71 -18.60 -21.17 5.01
CA ALA A 71 -19.01 -21.72 6.29
C ALA A 71 -17.90 -22.53 7.01
N GLY A 72 -16.77 -22.80 6.35
CA GLY A 72 -15.72 -23.67 6.87
C GLY A 72 -16.05 -25.18 6.83
N ASP A 73 -17.10 -25.58 6.12
CA ASP A 73 -17.57 -26.96 6.00
C ASP A 73 -17.00 -27.69 4.76
N PHE A 74 -16.05 -27.04 4.06
CA PHE A 74 -15.42 -27.60 2.88
C PHE A 74 -14.06 -28.24 3.25
N ALA A 75 -13.93 -29.55 3.02
CA ALA A 75 -12.67 -30.26 3.23
C ALA A 75 -11.79 -30.16 1.97
N PHE A 76 -10.73 -29.38 2.04
CA PHE A 76 -9.67 -29.36 1.02
C PHE A 76 -8.80 -30.61 1.14
N ASP A 77 -8.62 -31.31 0.00
CA ASP A 77 -7.75 -32.48 -0.09
C ASP A 77 -6.51 -32.13 -0.91
N ILE A 78 -5.31 -32.26 -0.34
CA ILE A 78 -4.03 -32.00 -1.02
C ILE A 78 -3.86 -32.82 -2.31
N ASN A 79 -4.59 -33.93 -2.44
CA ASN A 79 -4.60 -34.76 -3.64
C ASN A 79 -5.35 -34.10 -4.83
N ASP A 80 -6.08 -33.03 -4.59
CA ASP A 80 -6.74 -32.25 -5.65
C ASP A 80 -5.75 -31.36 -6.43
N GLU A 81 -4.50 -31.26 -5.99
CA GLU A 81 -3.44 -30.45 -6.60
C GLU A 81 -3.67 -28.93 -6.46
N ASP A 82 -4.82 -28.40 -6.89
CA ASP A 82 -5.19 -26.99 -6.90
C ASP A 82 -6.64 -26.71 -6.49
N ILE A 83 -6.99 -25.43 -6.29
CA ILE A 83 -8.34 -25.00 -5.95
C ILE A 83 -9.34 -25.37 -7.05
N HIS A 84 -8.93 -25.30 -8.30
CA HIS A 84 -9.77 -25.56 -9.45
C HIS A 84 -10.25 -27.02 -9.45
N MET A 85 -9.35 -27.98 -9.18
CA MET A 85 -9.70 -29.39 -9.06
C MET A 85 -10.56 -29.67 -7.83
N SER A 86 -10.31 -28.98 -6.71
CA SER A 86 -11.13 -29.11 -5.50
C SER A 86 -12.57 -28.68 -5.76
N VAL A 87 -12.76 -27.52 -6.41
CA VAL A 87 -14.10 -27.00 -6.78
C VAL A 87 -14.79 -27.90 -7.79
N GLU A 88 -14.09 -28.30 -8.87
CA GLU A 88 -14.61 -29.16 -9.92
C GLU A 88 -15.04 -30.55 -9.37
N ARG A 89 -14.18 -31.17 -8.53
CA ARG A 89 -14.53 -32.45 -7.87
C ARG A 89 -15.75 -32.32 -6.98
N ALA A 90 -15.85 -31.28 -6.20
CA ALA A 90 -17.00 -31.03 -5.33
C ALA A 90 -18.28 -30.81 -6.14
N LEU A 91 -18.20 -30.07 -7.23
CA LEU A 91 -19.31 -29.83 -8.17
C LEU A 91 -19.79 -31.13 -8.80
N ILE A 92 -18.86 -31.95 -9.34
CA ILE A 92 -19.20 -33.25 -9.95
C ILE A 92 -19.85 -34.17 -8.92
N ALA A 93 -19.36 -34.18 -7.69
CA ALA A 93 -19.97 -34.99 -6.61
C ALA A 93 -21.41 -34.55 -6.27
N ASP A 94 -21.74 -33.27 -6.45
CA ASP A 94 -23.04 -32.68 -6.14
C ASP A 94 -24.06 -32.87 -7.30
N ILE A 95 -23.64 -32.62 -8.55
CA ILE A 95 -24.55 -32.55 -9.71
C ILE A 95 -24.25 -33.58 -10.83
N GLY A 96 -23.25 -34.44 -10.66
CA GLY A 96 -22.93 -35.51 -11.60
C GLY A 96 -22.45 -35.03 -12.98
N ASP A 97 -22.95 -35.62 -14.05
CA ASP A 97 -22.50 -35.40 -15.43
C ASP A 97 -22.62 -33.95 -15.90
N ALA A 98 -23.56 -33.17 -15.39
CA ALA A 98 -23.65 -31.75 -15.67
C ALA A 98 -22.38 -31.00 -15.20
N GLY A 99 -21.89 -31.32 -13.99
CA GLY A 99 -20.65 -30.77 -13.45
C GLY A 99 -19.43 -31.10 -14.30
N ALA A 100 -19.34 -32.30 -14.84
CA ALA A 100 -18.23 -32.73 -15.70
C ALA A 100 -18.16 -31.97 -17.05
N ARG A 101 -19.26 -31.31 -17.47
CA ARG A 101 -19.25 -30.45 -18.69
C ARG A 101 -18.64 -29.09 -18.50
N LEU A 102 -18.45 -28.65 -17.27
CA LEU A 102 -17.92 -27.31 -16.97
C LEU A 102 -16.55 -27.02 -17.62
N HIS A 103 -15.67 -28.02 -17.71
CA HIS A 103 -14.32 -27.86 -18.26
C HIS A 103 -14.27 -27.79 -19.79
N THR A 104 -15.40 -27.93 -20.49
CA THR A 104 -15.47 -27.90 -21.97
C THR A 104 -14.90 -26.57 -22.52
N GLY A 105 -13.96 -26.65 -23.47
CA GLY A 105 -13.37 -25.48 -24.13
C GLY A 105 -12.45 -24.63 -23.25
N ARG A 106 -12.13 -25.06 -22.04
CA ARG A 106 -11.26 -24.36 -21.08
C ARG A 106 -10.02 -25.19 -20.78
N SER A 107 -8.94 -24.52 -20.40
CA SER A 107 -7.75 -25.12 -19.81
C SER A 107 -7.53 -24.59 -18.39
N ARG A 108 -6.76 -25.33 -17.59
CA ARG A 108 -6.26 -24.83 -16.32
C ARG A 108 -5.45 -23.52 -16.48
N ASN A 109 -4.80 -23.35 -17.64
CA ASN A 109 -3.94 -22.22 -17.94
C ASN A 109 -4.72 -20.90 -18.04
N ASP A 110 -5.79 -20.83 -18.82
CA ASP A 110 -6.61 -19.61 -18.91
C ASP A 110 -7.50 -19.42 -17.69
N GLN A 111 -7.89 -20.50 -17.00
CA GLN A 111 -8.63 -20.47 -15.74
C GLN A 111 -7.81 -19.79 -14.65
N VAL A 112 -6.61 -20.28 -14.31
CA VAL A 112 -5.76 -19.71 -13.26
C VAL A 112 -5.33 -18.27 -13.58
N ALA A 113 -5.08 -17.95 -14.85
CA ALA A 113 -4.74 -16.59 -15.26
C ALA A 113 -5.93 -15.63 -15.04
N THR A 114 -7.18 -16.08 -15.30
CA THR A 114 -8.40 -15.29 -15.03
C THR A 114 -8.57 -15.03 -13.55
N ASP A 115 -8.47 -16.05 -12.72
CA ASP A 115 -8.68 -15.98 -11.28
C ASP A 115 -7.66 -15.07 -10.62
N THR A 116 -6.40 -15.19 -11.04
CA THR A 116 -5.29 -14.35 -10.52
C THR A 116 -5.48 -12.88 -10.88
N ARG A 117 -6.01 -12.57 -12.09
CA ARG A 117 -6.33 -11.20 -12.50
C ARG A 117 -7.51 -10.63 -11.73
N LEU A 118 -8.57 -11.41 -11.53
CA LEU A 118 -9.73 -11.02 -10.71
C LEU A 118 -9.29 -10.75 -9.26
N PHE A 119 -8.44 -11.62 -8.70
CA PHE A 119 -7.85 -11.43 -7.39
C PHE A 119 -7.04 -10.12 -7.32
N ALA A 120 -6.15 -9.88 -8.28
CA ALA A 120 -5.32 -8.68 -8.30
C ALA A 120 -6.17 -7.39 -8.39
N LYS A 121 -7.23 -7.39 -9.22
CA LYS A 121 -8.19 -6.27 -9.29
C LYS A 121 -8.82 -5.99 -7.93
N GLN A 122 -9.36 -7.01 -7.29
CA GLN A 122 -10.00 -6.89 -5.98
C GLN A 122 -9.02 -6.40 -4.92
N ARG A 123 -7.81 -6.98 -4.87
CA ARG A 123 -6.80 -6.54 -3.89
C ARG A 123 -6.37 -5.10 -4.10
N CYS A 124 -6.23 -4.64 -5.35
CA CYS A 124 -5.94 -3.23 -5.61
C CYS A 124 -7.06 -2.32 -5.05
N GLU A 125 -8.33 -2.67 -5.23
CA GLU A 125 -9.47 -1.90 -4.71
C GLU A 125 -9.46 -1.85 -3.17
N ASP A 126 -9.24 -2.99 -2.51
CA ASP A 126 -9.16 -3.06 -1.05
C ASP A 126 -8.00 -2.23 -0.49
N LEU A 127 -6.83 -2.32 -1.15
CA LEU A 127 -5.63 -1.55 -0.77
C LEU A 127 -5.81 -0.05 -1.01
N MET A 128 -6.48 0.36 -2.09
CA MET A 128 -6.84 1.75 -2.35
C MET A 128 -7.78 2.29 -1.27
N ALA A 129 -8.78 1.51 -0.84
CA ALA A 129 -9.68 1.89 0.24
C ALA A 129 -8.95 2.04 1.59
N ALA A 130 -8.05 1.11 1.93
CA ALA A 130 -7.23 1.20 3.13
C ALA A 130 -6.26 2.39 3.10
N ASN A 131 -5.70 2.72 1.91
CA ASN A 131 -4.87 3.91 1.71
C ASN A 131 -5.66 5.20 1.95
N VAL A 132 -6.87 5.31 1.42
CA VAL A 132 -7.77 6.46 1.65
C VAL A 132 -8.05 6.62 3.15
N ALA A 133 -8.35 5.52 3.86
CA ALA A 133 -8.62 5.57 5.30
C ALA A 133 -7.41 6.11 6.11
N LEU A 134 -6.19 5.69 5.78
CA LEU A 134 -4.97 6.23 6.42
C LEU A 134 -4.77 7.72 6.09
N ARG A 135 -4.97 8.14 4.83
CA ARG A 135 -4.86 9.55 4.44
C ARG A 135 -5.89 10.43 5.15
N GLN A 136 -7.12 9.94 5.33
CA GLN A 136 -8.14 10.61 6.12
C GLN A 136 -7.71 10.79 7.58
N ALA A 137 -7.12 9.77 8.21
CA ALA A 137 -6.59 9.86 9.58
C ALA A 137 -5.49 10.93 9.69
N LEU A 138 -4.56 10.97 8.74
CA LEU A 138 -3.49 11.98 8.66
C LEU A 138 -4.05 13.39 8.49
N VAL A 139 -5.07 13.57 7.63
CA VAL A 139 -5.75 14.86 7.44
C VAL A 139 -6.46 15.31 8.72
N ARG A 140 -7.16 14.40 9.42
CA ARG A 140 -7.80 14.74 10.72
C ARG A 140 -6.78 15.19 11.75
N GLN A 141 -5.64 14.53 11.86
CA GLN A 141 -4.56 14.94 12.77
C GLN A 141 -3.96 16.30 12.36
N ALA A 142 -3.76 16.54 11.06
CA ALA A 142 -3.30 17.81 10.55
C ALA A 142 -4.26 18.96 10.88
N GLU A 143 -5.58 18.72 10.82
CA GLU A 143 -6.59 19.72 11.17
C GLU A 143 -6.67 19.96 12.68
N ALA A 144 -6.70 18.88 13.47
CA ALA A 144 -6.83 18.95 14.93
C ALA A 144 -5.64 19.68 15.59
N HIS A 145 -4.47 19.59 14.97
CA HIS A 145 -3.23 20.16 15.49
C HIS A 145 -2.60 21.15 14.49
N PHE A 146 -3.45 21.96 13.83
CA PHE A 146 -3.06 22.81 12.72
C PHE A 146 -1.92 23.78 13.04
N ASP A 147 -1.99 24.43 14.19
CA ASP A 147 -1.05 25.50 14.57
C ASP A 147 0.14 24.99 15.42
N VAL A 148 0.27 23.68 15.64
CA VAL A 148 1.36 23.12 16.44
C VAL A 148 2.67 23.22 15.68
N VAL A 149 3.67 23.89 16.29
CA VAL A 149 5.01 24.04 15.75
C VAL A 149 5.93 22.96 16.32
N LEU A 150 6.69 22.30 15.45
CA LEU A 150 7.74 21.35 15.83
C LEU A 150 9.06 21.70 15.09
N PRO A 151 10.21 21.22 15.57
CA PRO A 151 11.44 21.33 14.80
C PRO A 151 11.37 20.44 13.57
N GLY A 152 11.63 20.99 12.40
CA GLY A 152 11.92 20.20 11.20
C GLY A 152 13.36 19.69 11.29
N TYR A 153 13.60 18.50 10.75
CA TYR A 153 14.89 17.82 10.83
C TYR A 153 15.50 17.57 9.45
N THR A 154 16.80 17.79 9.35
CA THR A 154 17.67 17.23 8.32
C THR A 154 18.85 16.57 9.00
N HIS A 155 19.26 15.37 8.55
CA HIS A 155 20.32 14.59 9.21
C HIS A 155 20.05 14.27 10.69
N LEU A 156 18.78 14.23 11.11
CA LEU A 156 18.33 14.16 12.51
C LEU A 156 18.86 15.33 13.39
N GLN A 157 19.27 16.43 12.77
CA GLN A 157 19.60 17.67 13.45
C GLN A 157 18.45 18.67 13.28
N HIS A 158 18.25 19.52 14.28
CA HIS A 158 17.31 20.62 14.20
C HIS A 158 17.66 21.52 13.01
N ALA A 159 16.67 21.82 12.16
CA ALA A 159 16.87 22.63 10.96
C ALA A 159 16.04 23.91 11.02
N GLN A 160 14.76 23.82 10.73
CA GLN A 160 13.85 24.98 10.71
C GLN A 160 12.52 24.60 11.36
N PRO A 161 11.80 25.53 12.01
CA PRO A 161 10.48 25.22 12.55
C PRO A 161 9.48 24.98 11.42
N VAL A 162 8.63 23.96 11.60
CA VAL A 162 7.55 23.61 10.68
C VAL A 162 6.25 23.38 11.45
N LEU A 163 5.11 23.51 10.78
CA LEU A 163 3.83 23.10 11.35
C LEU A 163 3.70 21.58 11.34
N PHE A 164 3.15 21.01 12.41
CA PHE A 164 2.81 19.58 12.48
C PHE A 164 1.86 19.20 11.34
N SER A 165 0.89 20.04 11.04
CA SER A 165 -0.03 19.87 9.91
C SER A 165 0.70 19.76 8.57
N HIS A 166 1.72 20.58 8.34
CA HIS A 166 2.58 20.50 7.15
C HIS A 166 3.30 19.15 7.08
N HIS A 167 3.84 18.68 8.19
CA HIS A 167 4.52 17.39 8.27
C HIS A 167 3.57 16.21 7.95
N MET A 168 2.38 16.19 8.55
CA MET A 168 1.37 15.15 8.27
C MET A 168 0.94 15.15 6.79
N LEU A 169 0.76 16.32 6.19
CA LEU A 169 0.41 16.45 4.78
C LEU A 169 1.50 15.91 3.84
N ALA A 170 2.77 15.90 4.24
CA ALA A 170 3.82 15.27 3.44
C ALA A 170 3.56 13.76 3.22
N TYR A 171 3.07 13.05 4.25
CA TYR A 171 2.67 11.64 4.13
C TYR A 171 1.39 11.47 3.34
N VAL A 172 0.42 12.39 3.44
CA VAL A 172 -0.78 12.37 2.59
C VAL A 172 -0.39 12.37 1.11
N TRP A 173 0.58 13.20 0.70
CA TRP A 173 1.06 13.24 -0.69
C TRP A 173 1.88 12.01 -1.11
N MET A 174 2.62 11.39 -0.20
CA MET A 174 3.28 10.11 -0.49
C MET A 174 2.25 9.02 -0.80
N LEU A 175 1.24 8.90 0.06
CA LEU A 175 0.17 7.91 -0.06
C LEU A 175 -0.77 8.19 -1.25
N ALA A 176 -0.97 9.45 -1.64
CA ALA A 176 -1.70 9.79 -2.88
C ALA A 176 -1.01 9.19 -4.11
N ARG A 177 0.31 9.28 -4.21
CA ARG A 177 1.08 8.62 -5.27
C ARG A 177 1.03 7.08 -5.20
N ASP A 178 0.82 6.52 -4.00
CA ASP A 178 0.63 5.06 -3.85
C ASP A 178 -0.76 4.64 -4.33
N PHE A 179 -1.79 5.44 -4.09
CA PHE A 179 -3.12 5.23 -4.66
C PHE A 179 -3.07 5.17 -6.20
N GLU A 180 -2.37 6.12 -6.84
CA GLU A 180 -2.18 6.13 -8.29
C GLU A 180 -1.48 4.86 -8.80
N ARG A 181 -0.47 4.34 -8.06
CA ARG A 181 0.22 3.08 -8.40
C ARG A 181 -0.72 1.88 -8.32
N LEU A 182 -1.52 1.80 -7.25
CA LEU A 182 -2.51 0.74 -7.09
C LEU A 182 -3.59 0.80 -8.17
N ALA A 183 -4.05 1.99 -8.55
CA ALA A 183 -4.98 2.18 -9.64
C ALA A 183 -4.39 1.75 -10.99
N ALA A 184 -3.10 2.02 -11.23
CA ALA A 184 -2.40 1.56 -12.42
C ALA A 184 -2.26 0.03 -12.44
N ALA A 185 -1.92 -0.60 -11.31
CA ALA A 185 -1.84 -2.06 -11.19
C ALA A 185 -3.21 -2.72 -11.42
N ARG A 186 -4.29 -2.12 -10.89
CA ARG A 186 -5.67 -2.54 -11.18
C ARG A 186 -5.98 -2.52 -12.67
N ALA A 187 -5.63 -1.43 -13.36
CA ALA A 187 -5.86 -1.28 -14.79
C ALA A 187 -5.03 -2.28 -15.62
N ALA A 188 -3.83 -2.65 -15.19
CA ALA A 188 -3.01 -3.69 -15.82
C ALA A 188 -3.65 -5.09 -15.69
N ALA A 189 -4.28 -5.38 -14.56
CA ALA A 189 -5.01 -6.63 -14.36
C ALA A 189 -6.35 -6.69 -15.12
N ASP A 190 -6.89 -5.55 -15.60
CA ASP A 190 -8.24 -5.43 -16.15
C ASP A 190 -8.35 -5.86 -17.63
N ALA A 191 -7.93 -7.12 -17.90
CA ALA A 191 -8.03 -7.75 -19.20
C ALA A 191 -8.29 -9.26 -19.06
N SER A 192 -9.31 -9.80 -19.73
CA SER A 192 -9.72 -11.20 -19.62
C SER A 192 -8.84 -12.13 -20.47
N PRO A 193 -8.21 -13.15 -19.88
CA PRO A 193 -7.53 -14.22 -20.60
C PRO A 193 -8.47 -15.39 -20.95
N LEU A 194 -9.67 -15.47 -20.35
CA LEU A 194 -10.57 -16.61 -20.47
C LEU A 194 -10.97 -16.88 -21.93
N GLY A 195 -11.00 -18.16 -22.29
CA GLY A 195 -11.22 -18.62 -23.68
C GLY A 195 -9.94 -18.70 -24.51
N SER A 196 -8.76 -18.43 -23.93
CA SER A 196 -7.45 -18.69 -24.54
C SER A 196 -7.08 -20.18 -24.50
N ALA A 197 -7.80 -20.97 -23.72
CA ALA A 197 -7.55 -22.38 -23.45
C ALA A 197 -6.10 -22.62 -22.99
N ALA A 198 -5.42 -23.67 -23.48
CA ALA A 198 -4.04 -23.95 -23.05
C ALA A 198 -3.03 -22.88 -23.52
N LEU A 199 -3.17 -22.40 -24.76
CA LEU A 199 -2.30 -21.40 -25.39
C LEU A 199 -2.73 -20.94 -26.80
N ALA A 200 -3.54 -21.75 -27.49
CA ALA A 200 -3.83 -21.59 -28.93
C ALA A 200 -5.31 -21.23 -29.20
N GLY A 201 -6.09 -20.95 -28.16
CA GLY A 201 -7.54 -20.85 -28.28
C GLY A 201 -8.20 -22.21 -28.36
N THR A 202 -9.46 -22.28 -28.80
CA THR A 202 -10.28 -23.47 -28.81
C THR A 202 -11.03 -23.61 -30.12
N THR A 203 -11.49 -24.81 -30.44
CA THR A 203 -12.35 -25.10 -31.59
C THR A 203 -13.85 -24.86 -31.32
N TYR A 204 -14.21 -24.57 -30.07
CA TYR A 204 -15.59 -24.25 -29.72
C TYR A 204 -15.87 -22.75 -30.02
N PRO A 205 -17.12 -22.39 -30.34
CA PRO A 205 -17.53 -21.03 -30.68
C PRO A 205 -17.73 -20.19 -29.40
N LEU A 206 -16.70 -20.07 -28.57
CA LEU A 206 -16.78 -19.34 -27.30
C LEU A 206 -16.88 -17.83 -27.51
N ASP A 207 -17.74 -17.17 -26.74
CA ASP A 207 -17.85 -15.72 -26.67
C ASP A 207 -17.02 -15.16 -25.51
N ARG A 208 -15.77 -14.78 -25.82
CA ARG A 208 -14.84 -14.18 -24.85
C ARG A 208 -15.27 -12.78 -24.39
N GLN A 209 -16.06 -12.06 -25.20
CA GLN A 209 -16.57 -10.75 -24.81
C GLN A 209 -17.66 -10.87 -23.75
N MET A 210 -18.55 -11.87 -23.90
CA MET A 210 -19.58 -12.19 -22.91
C MET A 210 -18.96 -12.49 -21.54
N THR A 211 -17.97 -13.38 -21.47
CA THR A 211 -17.32 -13.73 -20.21
C THR A 211 -16.53 -12.58 -19.62
N ALA A 212 -15.86 -11.78 -20.45
CA ALA A 212 -15.13 -10.59 -20.00
C ALA A 212 -16.09 -9.56 -19.38
N ALA A 213 -17.21 -9.26 -20.03
CA ALA A 213 -18.22 -8.32 -19.53
C ALA A 213 -18.84 -8.80 -18.21
N GLU A 214 -19.20 -10.08 -18.11
CA GLU A 214 -19.80 -10.66 -16.90
C GLU A 214 -18.85 -10.64 -15.70
N LEU A 215 -17.54 -10.81 -15.96
CA LEU A 215 -16.49 -10.78 -14.93
C LEU A 215 -15.97 -9.33 -14.65
N GLY A 216 -16.56 -8.34 -15.30
CA GLY A 216 -16.16 -6.94 -15.10
C GLY A 216 -14.77 -6.58 -15.65
N PHE A 217 -14.29 -7.30 -16.67
CA PHE A 217 -13.09 -6.91 -17.39
C PHE A 217 -13.41 -5.90 -18.49
N SER A 218 -12.58 -4.87 -18.64
CA SER A 218 -12.77 -3.83 -19.67
C SER A 218 -12.45 -4.31 -21.09
N ARG A 219 -11.65 -5.37 -21.23
CA ARG A 219 -11.20 -5.88 -22.53
C ARG A 219 -10.82 -7.36 -22.48
N VAL A 220 -10.69 -7.97 -23.63
CA VAL A 220 -10.12 -9.31 -23.82
C VAL A 220 -8.65 -9.19 -24.25
N ILE A 221 -7.78 -10.05 -23.74
CA ILE A 221 -6.38 -10.11 -24.18
C ILE A 221 -6.33 -10.66 -25.61
N PRO A 222 -5.70 -9.92 -26.56
CA PRO A 222 -5.81 -10.21 -28.00
C PRO A 222 -5.03 -11.43 -28.45
N ASN A 223 -3.98 -11.85 -27.72
CA ASN A 223 -3.16 -13.01 -28.07
C ASN A 223 -3.30 -14.08 -27.00
N SER A 224 -3.75 -15.30 -27.39
CA SER A 224 -4.01 -16.39 -26.45
C SER A 224 -2.74 -16.95 -25.79
N LEU A 225 -1.59 -16.85 -26.44
CA LEU A 225 -0.32 -17.33 -25.91
C LEU A 225 0.21 -16.40 -24.82
N ASP A 226 0.09 -15.10 -25.05
CA ASP A 226 0.38 -14.04 -24.07
C ASP A 226 -0.59 -14.10 -22.88
N ALA A 227 -1.88 -14.29 -23.15
CA ALA A 227 -2.95 -14.31 -22.16
C ALA A 227 -2.74 -15.32 -21.00
N VAL A 228 -2.15 -16.50 -21.33
CA VAL A 228 -1.88 -17.54 -20.34
C VAL A 228 -0.46 -17.45 -19.73
N SER A 229 0.41 -16.63 -20.32
CA SER A 229 1.82 -16.45 -19.91
C SER A 229 2.04 -15.22 -19.06
N ASP A 230 1.34 -14.12 -19.34
CA ASP A 230 1.54 -12.82 -18.70
C ASP A 230 1.27 -12.84 -17.19
N ARG A 231 2.20 -12.25 -16.45
CA ARG A 231 2.13 -11.99 -15.00
C ARG A 231 2.59 -10.56 -14.66
N ASP A 232 2.71 -9.67 -15.64
CA ASP A 232 3.16 -8.29 -15.42
C ASP A 232 2.25 -7.56 -14.42
N PHE A 233 0.93 -7.83 -14.45
CA PHE A 233 -0.03 -7.27 -13.51
C PHE A 233 0.24 -7.66 -12.04
N LEU A 234 0.85 -8.83 -11.78
CA LEU A 234 1.30 -9.22 -10.44
C LEU A 234 2.59 -8.51 -10.03
N LEU A 235 3.50 -8.26 -11.00
CA LEU A 235 4.65 -7.41 -10.77
C LEU A 235 4.24 -5.98 -10.43
N ASP A 236 3.27 -5.42 -11.16
CA ASP A 236 2.72 -4.08 -10.89
C ASP A 236 2.09 -4.00 -9.49
N LEU A 237 1.29 -4.99 -9.10
CA LEU A 237 0.71 -5.09 -7.76
C LEU A 237 1.81 -5.18 -6.69
N SER A 238 2.77 -6.11 -6.85
CA SER A 238 3.86 -6.32 -5.89
C SER A 238 4.77 -5.10 -5.79
N TYR A 239 5.01 -4.40 -6.90
CA TYR A 239 5.73 -3.13 -6.92
C TYR A 239 4.97 -2.03 -6.17
N ALA A 240 3.68 -1.87 -6.41
CA ALA A 240 2.84 -0.91 -5.69
C ALA A 240 2.85 -1.20 -4.18
N CYS A 241 2.72 -2.46 -3.78
CA CYS A 241 2.83 -2.90 -2.39
C CYS A 241 4.20 -2.56 -1.79
N SER A 242 5.29 -2.81 -2.52
CA SER A 242 6.66 -2.55 -2.05
C SER A 242 6.92 -1.07 -1.80
N VAL A 243 6.48 -0.19 -2.71
CA VAL A 243 6.64 1.26 -2.57
C VAL A 243 5.79 1.79 -1.41
N SER A 244 4.55 1.34 -1.28
CA SER A 244 3.65 1.72 -0.18
C SER A 244 4.22 1.30 1.18
N CYS A 245 4.72 0.07 1.30
CA CYS A 245 5.39 -0.40 2.53
C CYS A 245 6.64 0.43 2.85
N MET A 246 7.40 0.86 1.85
CA MET A 246 8.57 1.74 2.06
C MET A 246 8.15 3.10 2.59
N HIS A 247 7.03 3.70 2.11
CA HIS A 247 6.50 4.94 2.65
C HIS A 247 5.98 4.76 4.08
N LEU A 248 5.26 3.65 4.35
CA LEU A 248 4.83 3.31 5.71
C LEU A 248 6.00 3.10 6.66
N SER A 249 7.10 2.49 6.20
CA SER A 249 8.32 2.32 6.98
C SER A 249 8.89 3.66 7.44
N ARG A 250 8.87 4.69 6.58
CA ARG A 250 9.31 6.06 6.93
C ARG A 250 8.40 6.71 7.97
N LEU A 251 7.08 6.62 7.78
CA LEU A 251 6.11 7.12 8.77
C LEU A 251 6.32 6.43 10.12
N CYS A 252 6.48 5.11 10.12
CA CYS A 252 6.67 4.32 11.32
C CYS A 252 8.01 4.62 12.02
N GLU A 253 9.08 4.94 11.27
CA GLU A 253 10.35 5.40 11.85
C GLU A 253 10.14 6.68 12.67
N GLU A 254 9.41 7.66 12.13
CA GLU A 254 9.11 8.88 12.87
C GLU A 254 8.19 8.63 14.08
N ILE A 255 7.20 7.75 13.97
CA ILE A 255 6.36 7.34 15.11
C ILE A 255 7.22 6.74 16.23
N VAL A 256 8.19 5.86 15.90
CA VAL A 256 9.11 5.28 16.87
C VAL A 256 9.97 6.36 17.55
N LEU A 257 10.55 7.25 16.76
CA LEU A 257 11.34 8.37 17.29
C LEU A 257 10.48 9.29 18.18
N TRP A 258 9.34 9.72 17.69
CA TRP A 258 8.48 10.68 18.37
C TRP A 258 7.83 10.15 19.66
N SER A 259 7.62 8.83 19.75
CA SER A 259 7.12 8.18 20.96
C SER A 259 8.19 7.86 22.00
N SER A 260 9.48 8.07 21.67
CA SER A 260 10.57 7.85 22.62
C SER A 260 10.61 8.93 23.71
N SER A 261 11.23 8.61 24.84
CA SER A 261 11.40 9.57 25.96
C SER A 261 12.26 10.77 25.57
N GLU A 262 13.14 10.63 24.60
CA GLU A 262 14.03 11.70 24.10
C GLU A 262 13.26 12.75 23.30
N PHE A 263 12.27 12.34 22.49
CA PHE A 263 11.41 13.23 21.72
C PHE A 263 10.14 13.60 22.50
N GLY A 264 9.37 12.61 22.93
CA GLY A 264 8.11 12.81 23.66
C GLY A 264 7.05 13.61 22.90
N PHE A 265 7.07 13.59 21.56
CA PHE A 265 6.19 14.38 20.70
C PHE A 265 4.79 13.78 20.59
N ILE A 266 4.69 12.45 20.70
CA ILE A 266 3.43 11.72 20.65
C ILE A 266 3.38 10.64 21.72
N GLU A 267 2.15 10.23 22.07
CA GLU A 267 1.88 9.00 22.81
C GLU A 267 0.95 8.11 21.98
N LEU A 268 1.35 6.87 21.76
CA LEU A 268 0.49 5.88 21.13
C LEU A 268 -0.59 5.41 22.11
N SER A 269 -1.75 5.04 21.61
CA SER A 269 -2.79 4.43 22.46
C SER A 269 -2.38 3.02 22.91
N ASP A 270 -3.01 2.52 23.98
CA ASP A 270 -2.75 1.17 24.49
C ASP A 270 -3.15 0.08 23.50
N ALA A 271 -4.10 0.37 22.60
CA ALA A 271 -4.51 -0.55 21.55
C ALA A 271 -3.41 -0.79 20.49
N PHE A 272 -2.44 0.13 20.37
CA PHE A 272 -1.34 0.08 19.41
C PHE A 272 0.03 0.13 20.08
N SER A 273 0.13 -0.43 21.27
CA SER A 273 1.38 -0.50 22.04
C SER A 273 1.44 -1.79 22.82
N THR A 274 2.62 -2.21 23.23
CA THR A 274 2.77 -3.31 24.18
C THR A 274 3.58 -2.89 25.39
N GLY A 275 3.38 -3.61 26.50
CA GLY A 275 4.14 -3.43 27.73
C GLY A 275 5.34 -4.35 27.80
N SER A 276 6.02 -4.29 28.93
CA SER A 276 7.10 -5.22 29.27
C SER A 276 6.69 -6.10 30.44
N SER A 277 7.00 -7.39 30.37
CA SER A 277 6.73 -8.34 31.47
C SER A 277 7.58 -8.09 32.72
N ILE A 278 8.70 -7.33 32.58
CA ILE A 278 9.64 -7.05 33.68
C ILE A 278 9.74 -5.56 34.04
N MET A 279 9.38 -4.67 33.11
CA MET A 279 9.46 -3.21 33.28
C MET A 279 8.06 -2.58 33.24
N PRO A 280 7.37 -2.38 34.40
CA PRO A 280 5.98 -1.95 34.41
C PRO A 280 5.70 -0.58 33.77
N GLN A 281 6.71 0.27 33.68
CA GLN A 281 6.62 1.62 33.12
C GLN A 281 6.79 1.65 31.60
N LYS A 282 7.23 0.53 30.98
CA LYS A 282 7.61 0.51 29.57
C LYS A 282 6.40 0.33 28.67
N LYS A 283 6.31 1.20 27.67
CA LYS A 283 5.32 1.15 26.60
C LYS A 283 6.07 1.22 25.26
N ASN A 284 5.89 0.21 24.43
CA ASN A 284 6.66 0.03 23.20
C ASN A 284 5.83 0.37 21.97
N PRO A 285 6.41 0.98 20.93
CA PRO A 285 5.77 1.22 19.63
C PRO A 285 5.88 -0.01 18.71
N ASP A 286 5.60 -1.22 19.22
CA ASP A 286 5.89 -2.49 18.52
C ASP A 286 5.21 -2.58 17.15
N PHE A 287 4.03 -2.02 16.99
CA PHE A 287 3.30 -2.09 15.72
C PHE A 287 3.95 -1.22 14.64
N ALA A 288 4.50 -0.05 15.01
CA ALA A 288 5.30 0.76 14.10
C ALA A 288 6.61 0.04 13.71
N GLU A 289 7.29 -0.58 14.69
CA GLU A 289 8.49 -1.38 14.43
C GLU A 289 8.19 -2.57 13.51
N LEU A 290 7.05 -3.24 13.73
CA LEU A 290 6.65 -4.40 12.95
C LEU A 290 6.31 -4.02 11.50
N ILE A 291 5.60 -2.93 11.26
CA ILE A 291 5.33 -2.40 9.91
C ILE A 291 6.65 -2.10 9.20
N ARG A 292 7.58 -1.41 9.89
CA ARG A 292 8.92 -1.14 9.37
C ARG A 292 9.66 -2.41 8.97
N GLY A 293 9.59 -3.45 9.81
CA GLY A 293 10.22 -4.76 9.56
C GLY A 293 9.58 -5.54 8.40
N LYS A 294 8.25 -5.50 8.24
CA LYS A 294 7.50 -6.21 7.19
C LYS A 294 7.86 -5.73 5.77
N THR A 295 8.34 -4.50 5.61
CA THR A 295 8.76 -3.94 4.32
C THR A 295 9.77 -4.83 3.60
N GLY A 296 10.73 -5.42 4.33
CA GLY A 296 11.74 -6.31 3.73
C GLY A 296 11.15 -7.56 3.09
N ARG A 297 10.10 -8.14 3.69
CA ARG A 297 9.39 -9.30 3.14
C ARG A 297 8.68 -8.94 1.84
N VAL A 298 7.89 -7.88 1.83
CA VAL A 298 7.14 -7.44 0.64
C VAL A 298 8.07 -7.09 -0.53
N VAL A 299 9.23 -6.47 -0.27
CA VAL A 299 10.26 -6.25 -1.30
C VAL A 299 10.85 -7.58 -1.79
N GLY A 300 11.03 -8.54 -0.88
CA GLY A 300 11.49 -9.89 -1.22
C GLY A 300 10.54 -10.61 -2.17
N ASP A 301 9.23 -10.49 -1.96
CA ASP A 301 8.18 -11.08 -2.81
C ASP A 301 8.22 -10.55 -4.24
N LEU A 302 8.40 -9.23 -4.42
CA LEU A 302 8.58 -8.62 -5.74
C LEU A 302 9.83 -9.16 -6.43
N VAL A 303 10.96 -9.24 -5.74
CA VAL A 303 12.22 -9.76 -6.30
C VAL A 303 12.09 -11.23 -6.65
N ALA A 304 11.46 -12.03 -5.80
CA ALA A 304 11.20 -13.45 -6.06
C ALA A 304 10.39 -13.64 -7.35
N LEU A 305 9.31 -12.88 -7.53
CA LEU A 305 8.47 -12.95 -8.73
C LEU A 305 9.24 -12.54 -10.00
N LEU A 306 10.02 -11.46 -9.96
CA LEU A 306 10.89 -11.05 -11.08
C LEU A 306 11.87 -12.16 -11.49
N VAL A 307 12.44 -12.84 -10.50
CA VAL A 307 13.39 -13.94 -10.72
C VAL A 307 12.68 -15.19 -11.26
N THR A 308 11.47 -15.49 -10.79
CA THR A 308 10.64 -16.60 -11.29
C THR A 308 10.30 -16.41 -12.75
N LEU A 309 9.88 -15.21 -13.15
CA LEU A 309 9.41 -14.94 -14.53
C LEU A 309 10.55 -14.82 -15.55
N LYS A 310 11.77 -14.44 -15.12
CA LYS A 310 12.90 -14.28 -16.07
C LYS A 310 13.17 -15.56 -16.85
N ALA A 311 13.35 -15.41 -18.15
CA ALA A 311 13.74 -16.48 -19.06
C ALA A 311 12.76 -17.68 -19.16
N LEU A 312 11.51 -17.53 -18.68
CA LEU A 312 10.49 -18.53 -18.94
C LEU A 312 10.10 -18.53 -20.43
N PRO A 313 9.92 -19.71 -21.04
CA PRO A 313 9.27 -19.80 -22.34
C PRO A 313 7.83 -19.29 -22.29
N LEU A 314 7.28 -18.94 -23.44
CA LEU A 314 5.88 -18.54 -23.56
C LEU A 314 4.92 -19.66 -23.12
N ALA A 315 3.66 -19.30 -22.94
CA ALA A 315 2.57 -20.11 -22.40
C ALA A 315 2.79 -20.42 -20.91
N TYR A 316 2.54 -21.63 -20.48
CA TYR A 316 2.58 -22.02 -19.07
C TYR A 316 3.69 -23.03 -18.80
N ASN A 317 4.47 -22.75 -17.77
CA ASN A 317 5.42 -23.68 -17.16
C ASN A 317 5.08 -23.80 -15.68
N LYS A 318 5.42 -24.94 -15.06
CA LYS A 318 5.09 -25.22 -13.64
C LYS A 318 5.71 -24.17 -12.67
N ASP A 319 6.76 -23.47 -13.10
CA ASP A 319 7.35 -22.30 -12.41
C ASP A 319 6.28 -21.23 -12.05
N LEU A 320 5.24 -21.08 -12.88
CA LEU A 320 4.13 -20.16 -12.63
C LEU A 320 3.20 -20.60 -11.48
N GLN A 321 3.46 -21.70 -10.78
CA GLN A 321 2.85 -21.95 -9.48
C GLN A 321 3.43 -21.06 -8.37
N GLU A 322 4.67 -20.59 -8.54
CA GLU A 322 5.35 -19.67 -7.61
C GLU A 322 4.96 -18.19 -7.84
N ASP A 323 4.05 -17.89 -8.78
CA ASP A 323 3.66 -16.50 -9.10
C ASP A 323 2.72 -15.86 -8.06
N LYS A 324 1.95 -16.67 -7.33
CA LYS A 324 0.82 -16.23 -6.49
C LYS A 324 1.18 -16.02 -5.02
N GLU A 325 2.03 -16.87 -4.45
CA GLU A 325 2.28 -16.89 -3.00
C GLU A 325 2.81 -15.54 -2.51
N GLY A 326 3.88 -15.02 -3.14
CA GLY A 326 4.45 -13.73 -2.78
C GLY A 326 3.49 -12.56 -3.06
N ALA A 327 2.73 -12.59 -4.16
CA ALA A 327 1.78 -11.53 -4.49
C ALA A 327 0.60 -11.49 -3.50
N ILE A 328 0.09 -12.65 -3.07
CA ILE A 328 -0.96 -12.76 -2.05
C ILE A 328 -0.43 -12.26 -0.69
N ASP A 329 0.78 -12.68 -0.31
CA ASP A 329 1.41 -12.26 0.95
C ASP A 329 1.69 -10.75 0.95
N ALA A 330 2.21 -10.20 -0.13
CA ALA A 330 2.51 -8.78 -0.27
C ALA A 330 1.25 -7.92 -0.13
N ALA A 331 0.16 -8.28 -0.84
CA ALA A 331 -1.10 -7.58 -0.78
C ALA A 331 -1.71 -7.62 0.63
N LYS A 332 -1.79 -8.81 1.24
CA LYS A 332 -2.30 -8.96 2.59
C LYS A 332 -1.45 -8.23 3.63
N THR A 333 -0.14 -8.30 3.51
CA THR A 333 0.79 -7.63 4.42
C THR A 333 0.64 -6.11 4.33
N LEU A 334 0.50 -5.54 3.14
CA LEU A 334 0.27 -4.11 2.97
C LEU A 334 -1.09 -3.69 3.55
N GLU A 335 -2.16 -4.46 3.32
CA GLU A 335 -3.49 -4.21 3.87
C GLU A 335 -3.45 -4.11 5.40
N ASP A 336 -2.88 -5.13 6.05
CA ASP A 336 -2.71 -5.17 7.51
C ASP A 336 -1.88 -3.96 8.01
N CYS A 337 -0.82 -3.57 7.28
CA CYS A 337 0.02 -2.42 7.63
C CYS A 337 -0.73 -1.08 7.49
N LEU A 338 -1.52 -0.89 6.43
CA LEU A 338 -2.32 0.33 6.21
C LEU A 338 -3.38 0.49 7.31
N VAL A 339 -4.12 -0.58 7.63
CA VAL A 339 -5.13 -0.59 8.68
C VAL A 339 -4.51 -0.29 10.04
N CYS A 340 -3.39 -0.92 10.36
CA CYS A 340 -2.67 -0.70 11.61
C CYS A 340 -2.11 0.73 11.70
N ALA A 341 -1.51 1.25 10.64
CA ALA A 341 -1.01 2.62 10.58
C ALA A 341 -2.14 3.65 10.74
N ALA A 342 -3.28 3.44 10.07
CA ALA A 342 -4.45 4.29 10.22
C ALA A 342 -4.94 4.34 11.67
N GLY A 343 -5.02 3.19 12.34
CA GLY A 343 -5.40 3.11 13.75
C GLY A 343 -4.41 3.79 14.69
N MET A 344 -3.11 3.64 14.47
CA MET A 344 -2.08 4.36 15.24
C MET A 344 -2.21 5.87 15.09
N ILE A 345 -2.32 6.38 13.85
CA ILE A 345 -2.47 7.81 13.57
C ILE A 345 -3.76 8.37 14.16
N GLU A 346 -4.89 7.67 13.98
CA GLU A 346 -6.20 8.12 14.49
C GLU A 346 -6.22 8.27 16.00
N THR A 347 -5.52 7.38 16.71
CA THR A 347 -5.61 7.27 18.17
C THR A 347 -4.42 7.85 18.93
N MET A 348 -3.36 8.28 18.24
CA MET A 348 -2.20 8.87 18.88
C MET A 348 -2.57 10.22 19.53
N ARG A 349 -2.00 10.49 20.70
CA ARG A 349 -2.05 11.78 21.36
C ARG A 349 -0.82 12.61 20.96
N VAL A 350 -1.03 13.75 20.37
CA VAL A 350 0.03 14.73 20.10
C VAL A 350 0.35 15.49 21.39
N VAL A 351 1.62 15.84 21.60
CA VAL A 351 2.13 16.59 22.77
C VAL A 351 2.72 17.94 22.30
N PRO A 352 1.85 18.95 22.05
CA PRO A 352 2.28 20.23 21.49
C PRO A 352 3.37 20.93 22.30
N GLU A 353 3.31 20.81 23.64
CA GLU A 353 4.24 21.45 24.55
C GLU A 353 5.67 20.91 24.35
N ALA A 354 5.82 19.59 24.15
CA ALA A 354 7.11 18.96 23.90
C ALA A 354 7.68 19.41 22.54
N MET A 355 6.83 19.42 21.49
CA MET A 355 7.21 19.87 20.16
C MET A 355 7.68 21.32 20.16
N THR A 356 6.88 22.22 20.73
CA THR A 356 7.19 23.67 20.81
C THR A 356 8.43 23.93 21.66
N ALA A 357 8.62 23.20 22.77
CA ALA A 357 9.81 23.33 23.59
C ALA A 357 11.10 22.96 22.83
N GLN A 358 11.03 21.91 22.00
CA GLN A 358 12.17 21.53 21.16
C GLN A 358 12.39 22.51 19.98
N ALA A 359 11.33 23.09 19.42
CA ALA A 359 11.41 24.07 18.35
C ALA A 359 12.08 25.41 18.79
N LYS A 360 12.17 25.65 20.09
CA LYS A 360 12.91 26.80 20.66
C LYS A 360 14.43 26.56 20.86
N ARG A 361 14.88 25.33 20.65
CA ARG A 361 16.27 24.93 20.87
C ARG A 361 17.05 24.76 19.57
N GLY A 362 18.35 24.91 19.61
CA GLY A 362 19.22 24.58 18.48
C GLY A 362 19.26 25.63 17.38
N TYR A 363 18.98 26.86 17.73
CA TYR A 363 19.16 28.02 16.86
C TYR A 363 18.34 28.00 15.57
N LEU A 364 17.10 27.44 15.61
CA LEU A 364 16.27 27.31 14.44
C LEU A 364 15.95 28.63 13.73
N ALA A 365 16.03 29.75 14.44
CA ALA A 365 15.87 31.11 13.92
C ALA A 365 17.07 31.61 13.12
N ALA A 366 18.21 30.93 13.14
CA ALA A 366 19.47 31.44 12.54
C ALA A 366 19.32 31.82 11.06
N THR A 367 18.56 31.02 10.28
CA THR A 367 18.29 31.32 8.87
C THR A 367 17.48 32.61 8.72
N ASP A 368 16.51 32.85 9.60
CA ASP A 368 15.64 34.03 9.56
C ASP A 368 16.39 35.29 9.94
N VAL A 369 17.36 35.19 10.87
CA VAL A 369 18.29 36.28 11.21
C VAL A 369 19.20 36.59 10.03
N ALA A 370 19.70 35.60 9.30
CA ALA A 370 20.50 35.82 8.09
C ALA A 370 19.66 36.47 6.97
N ASP A 371 18.42 36.00 6.78
CA ASP A 371 17.50 36.59 5.83
C ASP A 371 17.13 38.05 6.18
N TYR A 372 17.00 38.37 7.48
CA TYR A 372 16.76 39.70 7.95
C TYR A 372 17.88 40.65 7.48
N LEU A 373 19.15 40.28 7.69
CA LEU A 373 20.30 41.07 7.24
C LEU A 373 20.35 41.18 5.71
N ALA A 374 20.03 40.08 5.00
CA ALA A 374 20.00 40.06 3.53
C ALA A 374 18.93 41.01 2.99
N LYS A 375 17.73 41.05 3.59
CA LYS A 375 16.65 41.99 3.24
C LYS A 375 17.02 43.44 3.48
N LYS A 376 17.92 43.71 4.44
CA LYS A 376 18.50 45.04 4.71
C LYS A 376 19.72 45.35 3.83
N GLY A 377 20.02 44.51 2.82
CA GLY A 377 21.02 44.77 1.79
C GLY A 377 22.38 44.13 2.01
N MET A 378 22.57 43.34 3.05
CA MET A 378 23.81 42.59 3.24
C MET A 378 23.86 41.39 2.26
N PRO A 379 25.01 41.15 1.56
CA PRO A 379 25.16 39.91 0.78
C PRO A 379 24.94 38.66 1.66
N PHE A 380 24.14 37.70 1.20
CA PHE A 380 23.72 36.54 2.00
C PHE A 380 24.91 35.79 2.64
N ARG A 381 26.02 35.58 1.90
CA ARG A 381 27.20 34.91 2.47
C ARG A 381 27.74 35.63 3.70
N ARG A 382 27.78 36.97 3.64
CA ARG A 382 28.22 37.75 4.79
C ARG A 382 27.21 37.72 5.94
N ALA A 383 25.92 37.75 5.62
CA ALA A 383 24.85 37.55 6.61
C ALA A 383 25.00 36.21 7.33
N HIS A 384 25.26 35.15 6.58
CA HIS A 384 25.51 33.81 7.12
C HIS A 384 26.74 33.77 8.06
N GLU A 385 27.84 34.44 7.71
CA GLU A 385 29.05 34.54 8.57
C GLU A 385 28.72 35.26 9.87
N VAL A 386 28.02 36.39 9.80
CA VAL A 386 27.59 37.17 10.98
C VAL A 386 26.73 36.34 11.91
N VAL A 387 25.76 35.63 11.37
CA VAL A 387 24.86 34.76 12.16
C VAL A 387 25.61 33.56 12.72
N GLY A 388 26.52 32.97 11.96
CA GLY A 388 27.40 31.90 12.47
C GLY A 388 28.22 32.34 13.67
N HIS A 389 28.67 33.60 13.70
CA HIS A 389 29.38 34.19 14.86
C HIS A 389 28.44 34.42 16.06
N LEU A 390 27.19 34.88 15.82
CA LEU A 390 26.17 35.01 16.87
C LEU A 390 25.85 33.63 17.50
N VAL A 391 25.73 32.58 16.70
CA VAL A 391 25.53 31.21 17.21
C VAL A 391 26.72 30.79 18.07
N LEU A 392 27.95 31.04 17.64
CA LEU A 392 29.13 30.74 18.45
C LEU A 392 29.14 31.52 19.80
N VAL A 393 28.70 32.77 19.80
CA VAL A 393 28.52 33.55 21.04
C VAL A 393 27.48 32.91 21.96
N CYS A 394 26.35 32.45 21.39
CA CYS A 394 25.33 31.74 22.15
C CYS A 394 25.84 30.42 22.74
N GLU A 395 26.59 29.63 21.96
CA GLU A 395 27.23 28.39 22.46
C GLU A 395 28.17 28.65 23.64
N GLN A 396 29.01 29.70 23.55
CA GLN A 396 29.92 30.07 24.61
C GLN A 396 29.22 30.55 25.88
N ARG A 397 28.05 31.19 25.74
CA ARG A 397 27.24 31.68 26.86
C ARG A 397 26.27 30.67 27.40
N GLY A 398 26.01 29.58 26.67
CA GLY A 398 24.97 28.56 27.01
C GLY A 398 23.54 29.12 26.93
N CYS A 399 23.26 29.97 25.90
CA CYS A 399 21.97 30.60 25.67
C CYS A 399 21.49 30.39 24.21
N ASP A 400 20.25 30.72 23.91
CA ASP A 400 19.69 30.69 22.55
C ASP A 400 19.74 32.13 21.92
N LEU A 401 19.40 32.22 20.61
CA LEU A 401 19.45 33.50 19.88
C LEU A 401 18.44 34.52 20.42
N ASP A 402 17.32 34.09 20.96
CA ASP A 402 16.27 34.92 21.55
C ASP A 402 16.64 35.46 22.96
N ASP A 403 17.70 34.93 23.58
CA ASP A 403 18.27 35.45 24.82
C ASP A 403 19.24 36.64 24.60
N LEU A 404 19.67 36.87 23.34
CA LEU A 404 20.58 37.94 23.01
C LEU A 404 19.88 39.30 23.03
N THR A 405 20.59 40.30 23.54
CA THR A 405 20.11 41.68 23.54
C THR A 405 20.39 42.37 22.18
N LEU A 406 19.64 43.43 21.87
CA LEU A 406 19.93 44.24 20.65
C LEU A 406 21.38 44.72 20.61
N ALA A 407 22.01 44.97 21.76
CA ALA A 407 23.43 45.37 21.81
C ALA A 407 24.37 44.24 21.36
N ASP A 408 24.03 42.98 21.68
CA ASP A 408 24.79 41.82 21.21
C ASP A 408 24.68 41.68 19.67
N PHE A 409 23.48 41.82 19.12
CA PHE A 409 23.25 41.82 17.66
C PHE A 409 24.01 42.98 16.99
N LYS A 410 23.93 44.17 17.53
CA LYS A 410 24.61 45.36 16.98
C LYS A 410 26.14 45.27 17.07
N ALA A 411 26.69 44.51 17.99
CA ALA A 411 28.13 44.27 18.05
C ALA A 411 28.66 43.54 16.81
N GLU A 412 27.78 42.72 16.15
CA GLU A 412 28.13 41.99 14.94
C GLU A 412 27.76 42.74 13.64
N SER A 413 26.71 43.59 13.67
CA SER A 413 26.32 44.44 12.54
C SER A 413 25.40 45.57 12.93
N ASP A 414 25.73 46.80 12.47
CA ASP A 414 24.90 47.99 12.66
C ASP A 414 23.52 47.91 11.96
N LEU A 415 23.31 46.94 11.07
CA LEU A 415 22.04 46.71 10.37
C LEU A 415 20.96 46.11 11.27
N PHE A 416 21.30 45.56 12.42
CA PHE A 416 20.31 45.08 13.38
C PHE A 416 19.61 46.25 14.07
N GLU A 417 18.28 46.19 14.09
CA GLU A 417 17.40 47.14 14.75
C GLU A 417 16.41 46.40 15.67
N GLU A 418 15.54 47.16 16.36
CA GLU A 418 14.57 46.55 17.31
C GLU A 418 13.63 45.54 16.67
N ASP A 419 13.39 45.64 15.36
CA ASP A 419 12.55 44.75 14.58
C ASP A 419 13.14 43.34 14.39
N ILE A 420 14.38 43.06 14.80
CA ILE A 420 15.01 41.73 14.79
C ILE A 420 14.20 40.72 15.61
N THR A 421 13.51 41.18 16.64
CA THR A 421 12.68 40.30 17.50
C THR A 421 11.64 39.49 16.74
N ALA A 422 11.09 40.01 15.62
CA ALA A 422 10.18 39.31 14.77
C ALA A 422 10.83 38.11 14.03
N SER A 423 12.15 38.17 13.78
CA SER A 423 12.92 37.08 13.18
C SER A 423 13.36 36.00 14.18
N LEU A 424 13.03 36.16 15.46
CA LEU A 424 13.32 35.23 16.54
C LEU A 424 12.04 34.55 17.07
N ASP A 425 10.88 35.15 16.79
CA ASP A 425 9.59 34.60 17.22
C ASP A 425 9.13 33.42 16.31
N LEU A 426 8.89 32.28 16.92
CA LEU A 426 8.53 31.04 16.19
C LEU A 426 7.30 31.22 15.30
N GLU A 427 6.28 31.93 15.79
CA GLU A 427 5.05 32.17 15.01
C GLU A 427 5.34 33.03 13.79
N SER A 428 6.12 34.08 13.96
CA SER A 428 6.56 34.98 12.88
C SER A 428 7.44 34.26 11.86
N ILE A 429 8.32 33.37 12.31
CA ILE A 429 9.18 32.54 11.46
C ILE A 429 8.33 31.63 10.59
N VAL A 430 7.38 30.91 11.16
CA VAL A 430 6.47 30.02 10.42
C VAL A 430 5.59 30.82 9.47
N ALA A 431 4.99 31.92 9.93
CA ALA A 431 4.12 32.78 9.12
C ALA A 431 4.83 33.37 7.90
N ALA A 432 6.15 33.61 7.99
CA ALA A 432 6.96 34.14 6.88
C ALA A 432 7.19 33.15 5.72
N ARG A 433 6.90 31.87 5.90
CA ARG A 433 7.05 30.79 4.86
C ARG A 433 5.87 30.76 3.91
N THR A 434 5.69 31.83 3.12
CA THR A 434 4.50 32.08 2.28
C THR A 434 4.58 31.48 0.88
N THR A 435 5.70 30.87 0.50
CA THR A 435 5.85 30.20 -0.80
C THR A 435 4.87 29.05 -0.93
N GLU A 436 4.39 28.79 -2.15
CA GLU A 436 3.55 27.62 -2.44
C GLU A 436 4.24 26.34 -1.96
N GLY A 437 3.52 25.49 -1.25
CA GLY A 437 4.09 24.28 -0.63
C GLY A 437 4.90 24.54 0.64
N GLY A 438 5.03 25.78 1.10
CA GLY A 438 5.74 26.14 2.34
C GLY A 438 4.96 25.78 3.60
N THR A 439 5.60 25.92 4.77
CA THR A 439 5.01 25.60 6.08
C THR A 439 4.16 26.73 6.68
N GLY A 440 4.11 27.93 6.06
CA GLY A 440 3.30 29.03 6.59
C GLY A 440 1.80 28.70 6.59
N HIS A 441 1.07 29.24 7.57
CA HIS A 441 -0.35 28.91 7.79
C HIS A 441 -1.23 29.01 6.54
N ALA A 442 -1.05 30.05 5.72
CA ALA A 442 -1.83 30.22 4.48
C ALA A 442 -1.49 29.14 3.45
N ALA A 443 -0.21 28.79 3.29
CA ALA A 443 0.25 27.76 2.39
C ALA A 443 -0.24 26.37 2.83
N VAL A 444 -0.22 26.08 4.13
CA VAL A 444 -0.70 24.80 4.69
C VAL A 444 -2.22 24.69 4.57
N ARG A 445 -2.97 25.77 4.79
CA ARG A 445 -4.42 25.78 4.52
C ARG A 445 -4.75 25.43 3.06
N ALA A 446 -3.99 25.97 2.12
CA ALA A 446 -4.15 25.63 0.70
C ALA A 446 -3.80 24.15 0.42
N GLN A 447 -2.71 23.64 1.00
CA GLN A 447 -2.34 22.22 0.89
C GLN A 447 -3.41 21.29 1.49
N LEU A 448 -4.00 21.66 2.62
CA LEU A 448 -5.06 20.90 3.27
C LEU A 448 -6.33 20.84 2.41
N ALA A 449 -6.70 21.95 1.77
CA ALA A 449 -7.82 21.96 0.82
C ALA A 449 -7.54 21.04 -0.37
N LEU A 450 -6.36 21.14 -0.99
CA LEU A 450 -5.94 20.25 -2.08
C LEU A 450 -5.91 18.77 -1.67
N ALA A 451 -5.48 18.47 -0.45
CA ALA A 451 -5.47 17.10 0.07
C ALA A 451 -6.89 16.52 0.22
N LYS A 452 -7.85 17.33 0.67
CA LYS A 452 -9.26 16.94 0.76
C LYS A 452 -9.88 16.73 -0.61
N ASP A 453 -9.60 17.62 -1.56
CA ASP A 453 -10.10 17.51 -2.94
C ASP A 453 -9.55 16.22 -3.60
N ALA A 454 -8.26 15.91 -3.39
CA ALA A 454 -7.66 14.67 -3.88
C ALA A 454 -8.29 13.43 -3.24
N LEU A 455 -8.55 13.46 -1.92
CA LEU A 455 -9.25 12.37 -1.23
C LEU A 455 -10.66 12.15 -1.79
N ALA A 456 -11.42 13.22 -1.98
CA ALA A 456 -12.77 13.12 -2.54
C ALA A 456 -12.78 12.55 -3.97
N ALA A 457 -11.78 12.91 -4.79
CA ALA A 457 -11.61 12.34 -6.13
C ALA A 457 -11.29 10.83 -6.07
N ASP A 458 -10.41 10.40 -5.16
CA ASP A 458 -10.03 9.00 -4.98
C ASP A 458 -11.20 8.16 -4.43
N GLU A 459 -12.00 8.71 -3.50
CA GLU A 459 -13.25 8.08 -3.03
C GLU A 459 -14.26 7.89 -4.17
N ALA A 460 -14.38 8.86 -5.07
CA ALA A 460 -15.25 8.74 -6.24
C ALA A 460 -14.80 7.63 -7.20
N VAL A 461 -13.48 7.42 -7.35
CA VAL A 461 -12.93 6.30 -8.13
C VAL A 461 -13.28 4.94 -7.49
N LEU A 462 -13.33 4.86 -6.17
CA LEU A 462 -13.71 3.62 -5.45
C LEU A 462 -15.22 3.35 -5.47
N ALA A 463 -16.04 4.37 -5.68
CA ALA A 463 -17.50 4.26 -5.71
C ALA A 463 -18.06 3.91 -7.10
N GLY A 464 -17.29 4.06 -8.18
CA GLY A 464 -17.68 3.83 -9.59
C GLY A 464 -17.08 2.63 -10.19
#